data_475afa65fcc95d1b6d15d50af872d4f9
#
_entry.id   475afa65fcc95d1b6d15d50af872d4f9
#
_cell.length_a   1.000
_cell.length_b   1.000
_cell.length_c   1.000
_cell.angle_alpha   90.00
_cell.angle_beta   90.00
_cell.angle_gamma   90.00
#
_symmetry.space_group_name_H-M   'P 1'
#
loop_
_entity.id
_entity.type
_entity.pdbx_description
1 polymer ?
#
loop_
_entity_poly.entity_id
_entity_poly.type
_entity_poly.pdbx_seq_one_letter_code
_entity_poly.pdbx_strand_id
1 'polypeptide(L)'
;MKHKGNFPLILGFFLILSGALLFAGSEFLAVGNQKAAEDTAGRILALLPPVSQGIPENYSNPDMPALELDGTDYTAVLQIPAFGVSLPVESAWGDGKCDACPRRYWGSAYNRSLIIGGSPAKGQFDFCARLDIGDRMILTDMAGARFSYEVVRIDRRSQAGIYELSENTPDLVLFVRDRASGGYIIVRCALTPGM
;
A
#
# COMPACT_ATOMS: atom_id res chain seq x y z
N MET A 1 49.23 37.92 14.71
CA MET A 1 48.76 36.52 14.65
C MET A 1 47.27 36.53 14.28
N LYS A 2 46.92 36.11 13.05
CA LYS A 2 45.49 36.01 12.61
C LYS A 2 44.91 34.72 13.11
N HIS A 3 44.00 34.80 14.11
CA HIS A 3 43.13 33.66 14.41
C HIS A 3 42.25 33.39 13.19
N LYS A 4 42.63 32.37 12.41
CA LYS A 4 41.71 31.76 11.45
C LYS A 4 40.68 31.00 12.29
N GLY A 5 39.55 31.65 12.51
CA GLY A 5 38.49 31.10 13.34
C GLY A 5 38.02 29.74 12.77
N ASN A 6 37.80 28.77 13.63
CA ASN A 6 37.21 27.46 13.35
C ASN A 6 35.72 27.54 12.94
N PHE A 7 35.25 28.73 12.58
CA PHE A 7 33.85 29.01 12.19
C PHE A 7 33.34 28.11 11.07
N PRO A 8 34.08 27.88 9.93
CA PRO A 8 33.59 26.99 8.90
C PRO A 8 33.50 25.52 9.35
N LEU A 9 34.36 25.10 10.27
CA LEU A 9 34.34 23.75 10.82
C LEU A 9 33.15 23.53 11.75
N ILE A 10 32.85 24.51 12.57
CA ILE A 10 31.68 24.51 13.48
C ILE A 10 30.38 24.54 12.66
N LEU A 11 30.30 25.37 11.61
CA LEU A 11 29.16 25.44 10.70
C LEU A 11 28.94 24.10 9.98
N GLY A 12 30.00 23.47 9.48
CA GLY A 12 29.93 22.14 8.84
C GLY A 12 29.44 21.06 9.80
N PHE A 13 29.91 21.07 11.06
CA PHE A 13 29.43 20.14 12.08
C PHE A 13 27.95 20.31 12.38
N PHE A 14 27.45 21.54 12.50
CA PHE A 14 26.02 21.82 12.71
C PHE A 14 25.16 21.38 11.51
N LEU A 15 25.62 21.56 10.28
CA LEU A 15 24.92 21.09 9.09
C LEU A 15 24.83 19.56 9.02
N ILE A 16 25.90 18.85 9.36
CA ILE A 16 25.89 17.39 9.43
C ILE A 16 24.95 16.90 10.54
N LEU A 17 25.01 17.52 11.70
CA LEU A 17 24.16 17.14 12.83
C LEU A 17 22.69 17.38 12.53
N SER A 18 22.33 18.53 11.92
CA SER A 18 20.96 18.81 11.51
C SER A 18 20.46 17.85 10.43
N GLY A 19 21.30 17.51 9.45
CA GLY A 19 20.97 16.50 8.45
C GLY A 19 20.73 15.11 9.05
N ALA A 20 21.56 14.70 10.00
CA ALA A 20 21.40 13.42 10.72
C ALA A 20 20.12 13.38 11.56
N LEU A 21 19.78 14.50 12.22
CA LEU A 21 18.54 14.62 13.00
C LEU A 21 17.29 14.57 12.11
N LEU A 22 17.31 15.24 10.95
CA LEU A 22 16.20 15.18 9.99
C LEU A 22 16.02 13.79 9.42
N PHE A 23 17.13 13.10 9.10
CA PHE A 23 17.09 11.73 8.61
C PHE A 23 16.54 10.76 9.66
N ALA A 24 17.03 10.83 10.90
CA ALA A 24 16.52 10.01 12.01
C ALA A 24 15.03 10.28 12.29
N GLY A 25 14.61 11.54 12.21
CA GLY A 25 13.21 11.93 12.39
C GLY A 25 12.30 11.32 11.32
N SER A 26 12.73 11.30 10.05
CA SER A 26 11.96 10.73 8.95
C SER A 26 11.77 9.21 9.08
N GLU A 27 12.79 8.49 9.53
CA GLU A 27 12.71 7.04 9.79
C GLU A 27 11.77 6.72 10.96
N PHE A 28 11.84 7.52 12.02
CA PHE A 28 10.97 7.35 13.19
C PHE A 28 9.48 7.55 12.84
N LEU A 29 9.16 8.59 12.06
CA LEU A 29 7.80 8.84 11.58
C LEU A 29 7.30 7.71 10.66
N ALA A 30 8.15 7.19 9.77
CA ALA A 30 7.78 6.10 8.88
C ALA A 30 7.41 4.82 9.64
N VAL A 31 8.19 4.47 10.68
CA VAL A 31 7.90 3.32 11.54
C VAL A 31 6.61 3.52 12.33
N GLY A 32 6.37 4.73 12.84
CA GLY A 32 5.13 5.07 13.54
C GLY A 32 3.89 4.92 12.66
N ASN A 33 3.94 5.44 11.45
CA ASN A 33 2.84 5.37 10.48
C ASN A 33 2.57 3.92 10.03
N GLN A 34 3.61 3.12 9.81
CA GLN A 34 3.46 1.70 9.49
C GLN A 34 2.73 0.96 10.60
N LYS A 35 3.18 1.10 11.84
CA LYS A 35 2.57 0.44 12.99
C LYS A 35 1.10 0.86 13.15
N ALA A 36 0.78 2.13 12.98
CA ALA A 36 -0.59 2.63 13.05
C ALA A 36 -1.48 2.00 11.96
N ALA A 37 -0.97 1.83 10.74
CA ALA A 37 -1.69 1.15 9.66
C ALA A 37 -1.90 -0.34 9.96
N GLU A 38 -0.88 -1.04 10.46
CA GLU A 38 -0.97 -2.45 10.86
C GLU A 38 -1.96 -2.66 12.03
N ASP A 39 -1.94 -1.78 13.04
CA ASP A 39 -2.89 -1.79 14.16
C ASP A 39 -4.33 -1.57 13.65
N THR A 40 -4.52 -0.63 12.71
CA THR A 40 -5.82 -0.38 12.08
C THR A 40 -6.29 -1.60 11.29
N ALA A 41 -5.42 -2.23 10.50
CA ALA A 41 -5.74 -3.46 9.78
C ALA A 41 -6.15 -4.59 10.74
N GLY A 42 -5.45 -4.75 11.85
CA GLY A 42 -5.79 -5.72 12.90
C GLY A 42 -7.17 -5.46 13.53
N ARG A 43 -7.49 -4.20 13.83
CA ARG A 43 -8.82 -3.79 14.34
C ARG A 43 -9.92 -4.09 13.34
N ILE A 44 -9.71 -3.76 12.06
CA ILE A 44 -10.67 -4.05 11.00
C ILE A 44 -10.92 -5.56 10.93
N LEU A 45 -9.85 -6.38 10.81
CA LEU A 45 -9.98 -7.83 10.72
C LEU A 45 -10.73 -8.45 11.92
N ALA A 46 -10.58 -7.87 13.12
CA ALA A 46 -11.30 -8.31 14.31
C ALA A 46 -12.82 -7.96 14.29
N LEU A 47 -13.21 -6.96 13.52
CA LEU A 47 -14.60 -6.52 13.37
C LEU A 47 -15.33 -7.23 12.23
N LEU A 48 -14.60 -7.88 11.30
CA LEU A 48 -15.19 -8.54 10.14
C LEU A 48 -16.02 -9.77 10.54
N PRO A 49 -17.08 -10.10 9.76
CA PRO A 49 -17.78 -11.36 9.87
C PRO A 49 -16.82 -12.55 9.58
N PRO A 50 -17.25 -13.79 9.90
CA PRO A 50 -16.44 -14.97 9.59
C PRO A 50 -16.00 -15.00 8.13
N VAL A 51 -14.70 -15.27 7.91
CA VAL A 51 -14.10 -15.24 6.58
C VAL A 51 -14.74 -16.27 5.66
N SER A 52 -15.18 -15.83 4.49
CA SER A 52 -15.64 -16.68 3.38
C SER A 52 -14.66 -16.62 2.20
N GLN A 53 -14.54 -17.71 1.44
CA GLN A 53 -13.75 -17.71 0.22
C GLN A 53 -14.58 -17.15 -0.94
N GLY A 54 -14.06 -16.09 -1.57
CA GLY A 54 -14.75 -15.42 -2.67
C GLY A 54 -15.98 -14.60 -2.26
N ILE A 55 -16.74 -14.16 -3.24
CA ILE A 55 -17.91 -13.29 -3.04
C ILE A 55 -19.01 -14.08 -2.30
N PRO A 56 -19.59 -13.52 -1.20
CA PRO A 56 -20.72 -14.14 -0.54
C PRO A 56 -21.90 -14.34 -1.50
N GLU A 57 -22.52 -15.52 -1.48
CA GLU A 57 -23.62 -15.90 -2.42
C GLU A 57 -24.80 -14.91 -2.41
N ASN A 58 -25.03 -14.23 -1.30
CA ASN A 58 -26.12 -13.29 -1.14
C ASN A 58 -25.73 -11.83 -1.45
N TYR A 59 -24.51 -11.60 -1.96
CA TYR A 59 -24.03 -10.24 -2.22
C TYR A 59 -24.25 -9.87 -3.69
N SER A 60 -25.29 -9.07 -3.97
CA SER A 60 -25.69 -8.69 -5.34
C SER A 60 -25.07 -7.37 -5.81
N ASN A 61 -24.34 -6.66 -4.93
CA ASN A 61 -23.73 -5.38 -5.29
C ASN A 61 -22.37 -5.62 -5.98
N PRO A 62 -22.11 -5.05 -7.16
CA PRO A 62 -20.81 -5.15 -7.84
C PRO A 62 -19.70 -4.37 -7.12
N ASP A 63 -20.05 -3.43 -6.24
CA ASP A 63 -19.09 -2.67 -5.44
C ASP A 63 -18.75 -3.39 -4.12
N MET A 64 -17.47 -3.24 -3.73
CA MET A 64 -17.01 -3.74 -2.42
C MET A 64 -17.63 -2.92 -1.30
N PRO A 65 -18.05 -3.55 -0.19
CA PRO A 65 -18.55 -2.83 0.97
C PRO A 65 -17.46 -1.96 1.60
N ALA A 66 -17.89 -0.90 2.30
CA ALA A 66 -17.00 -0.06 3.07
C ALA A 66 -17.35 -0.16 4.57
N LEU A 67 -16.32 -0.03 5.41
CA LEU A 67 -16.43 0.07 6.86
C LEU A 67 -15.81 1.39 7.29
N GLU A 68 -16.60 2.23 7.98
CA GLU A 68 -16.08 3.44 8.61
C GLU A 68 -15.39 3.09 9.94
N LEU A 69 -14.14 3.50 10.07
CA LEU A 69 -13.38 3.41 11.32
C LEU A 69 -12.60 4.70 11.53
N ASP A 70 -12.81 5.34 12.67
CA ASP A 70 -12.17 6.61 13.05
C ASP A 70 -12.34 7.73 11.98
N GLY A 71 -13.51 7.75 11.31
CA GLY A 71 -13.88 8.72 10.29
C GLY A 71 -13.21 8.49 8.93
N THR A 72 -12.67 7.31 8.68
CA THR A 72 -12.09 6.87 7.41
C THR A 72 -12.82 5.63 6.91
N ASP A 73 -13.20 5.61 5.63
CA ASP A 73 -13.85 4.49 5.00
C ASP A 73 -12.81 3.53 4.41
N TYR A 74 -12.84 2.28 4.84
CA TYR A 74 -11.99 1.20 4.34
C TYR A 74 -12.81 0.19 3.55
N THR A 75 -12.24 -0.35 2.48
CA THR A 75 -12.91 -1.34 1.61
C THR A 75 -12.30 -2.73 1.69
N ALA A 76 -11.05 -2.84 2.13
CA ALA A 76 -10.36 -4.13 2.26
C ALA A 76 -9.18 -4.03 3.23
N VAL A 77 -8.66 -5.19 3.63
CA VAL A 77 -7.31 -5.35 4.19
C VAL A 77 -6.47 -6.15 3.19
N LEU A 78 -5.34 -5.58 2.77
CA LEU A 78 -4.35 -6.22 1.90
C LEU A 78 -3.23 -6.80 2.74
N GLN A 79 -2.97 -8.10 2.61
CA GLN A 79 -1.92 -8.81 3.33
C GLN A 79 -0.91 -9.39 2.34
N ILE A 80 0.39 -9.22 2.65
CA ILE A 80 1.49 -9.78 1.88
C ILE A 80 2.32 -10.65 2.84
N PRO A 81 2.02 -11.96 2.94
CA PRO A 81 2.62 -12.85 3.92
C PRO A 81 4.15 -12.92 3.84
N ALA A 82 4.71 -12.86 2.63
CA ALA A 82 6.16 -12.90 2.40
C ALA A 82 6.92 -11.77 3.10
N PHE A 83 6.27 -10.64 3.35
CA PHE A 83 6.87 -9.48 4.03
C PHE A 83 6.28 -9.20 5.41
N GLY A 84 5.31 -10.01 5.86
CA GLY A 84 4.59 -9.77 7.11
C GLY A 84 3.78 -8.46 7.12
N VAL A 85 3.39 -7.95 5.94
CA VAL A 85 2.69 -6.68 5.77
C VAL A 85 1.18 -6.92 5.81
N SER A 86 0.46 -6.09 6.56
CA SER A 86 -1.01 -6.05 6.61
C SER A 86 -1.46 -4.59 6.61
N LEU A 87 -2.10 -4.14 5.54
CA LEU A 87 -2.47 -2.75 5.32
C LEU A 87 -3.96 -2.59 5.07
N PRO A 88 -4.65 -1.67 5.75
CA PRO A 88 -6.03 -1.33 5.43
C PRO A 88 -6.05 -0.52 4.13
N VAL A 89 -7.02 -0.80 3.27
CA VAL A 89 -7.20 -0.11 1.98
C VAL A 89 -8.35 0.88 2.10
N GLU A 90 -8.08 2.17 1.98
CA GLU A 90 -9.12 3.20 1.94
C GLU A 90 -10.02 3.03 0.70
N SER A 91 -11.32 3.29 0.87
CA SER A 91 -12.35 3.01 -0.13
C SER A 91 -12.30 3.90 -1.37
N ALA A 92 -11.68 5.09 -1.27
CA ALA A 92 -11.64 6.07 -2.35
C ALA A 92 -10.25 6.64 -2.58
N TRP A 93 -9.97 6.98 -3.84
CA TRP A 93 -8.80 7.75 -4.24
C TRP A 93 -9.02 9.24 -3.96
N GLY A 94 -8.04 9.93 -3.39
CA GLY A 94 -8.13 11.37 -3.10
C GLY A 94 -7.48 11.73 -1.77
N ASP A 95 -8.05 12.70 -1.06
CA ASP A 95 -7.55 13.22 0.21
C ASP A 95 -7.86 12.25 1.36
N GLY A 96 -7.22 11.08 1.33
CA GLY A 96 -7.34 10.08 2.39
C GLY A 96 -6.79 10.59 3.72
N LYS A 97 -7.34 10.08 4.82
CA LYS A 97 -6.95 10.48 6.17
C LYS A 97 -5.79 9.66 6.73
N CYS A 98 -5.54 8.48 6.17
CA CYS A 98 -4.44 7.63 6.58
C CYS A 98 -3.24 7.83 5.63
N ASP A 99 -2.19 8.49 6.13
CA ASP A 99 -0.98 8.76 5.34
C ASP A 99 -0.21 7.50 4.93
N ALA A 100 -0.39 6.40 5.68
CA ALA A 100 0.28 5.13 5.45
C ALA A 100 -0.58 4.10 4.71
N CYS A 101 -1.86 4.40 4.43
CA CYS A 101 -2.78 3.44 3.85
C CYS A 101 -2.77 3.51 2.33
N PRO A 102 -2.77 2.36 1.65
CA PRO A 102 -3.11 2.29 0.23
C PRO A 102 -4.57 2.66 0.01
N ARG A 103 -4.90 3.05 -1.22
CA ARG A 103 -6.24 3.51 -1.60
C ARG A 103 -6.74 2.79 -2.84
N ARG A 104 -8.02 2.48 -2.85
CA ARG A 104 -8.68 2.01 -4.06
C ARG A 104 -8.69 3.13 -5.10
N TYR A 105 -7.99 2.89 -6.20
CA TYR A 105 -7.95 3.81 -7.33
C TYR A 105 -9.14 3.59 -8.25
N TRP A 106 -9.48 2.32 -8.54
CA TRP A 106 -10.55 1.94 -9.46
C TRP A 106 -10.99 0.50 -9.23
N GLY A 107 -12.20 0.15 -9.68
CA GLY A 107 -12.68 -1.21 -9.81
C GLY A 107 -13.02 -1.90 -8.50
N SER A 108 -13.21 -3.22 -8.59
CA SER A 108 -13.66 -4.07 -7.50
C SER A 108 -13.06 -5.46 -7.63
N ALA A 109 -12.81 -6.13 -6.50
CA ALA A 109 -12.40 -7.54 -6.48
C ALA A 109 -13.52 -8.45 -7.05
N TYR A 110 -14.76 -8.03 -6.93
CA TYR A 110 -15.94 -8.80 -7.37
C TYR A 110 -16.05 -8.91 -8.88
N ASN A 111 -15.60 -7.91 -9.61
CA ASN A 111 -15.58 -7.91 -11.08
C ASN A 111 -14.17 -8.10 -11.67
N ARG A 112 -13.21 -8.50 -10.82
CA ARG A 112 -11.81 -8.77 -11.22
C ARG A 112 -11.12 -7.58 -11.90
N SER A 113 -11.33 -6.37 -11.36
CA SER A 113 -10.77 -5.15 -11.95
C SER A 113 -10.17 -4.21 -10.90
N LEU A 114 -9.85 -4.72 -9.71
CA LEU A 114 -9.42 -3.88 -8.60
C LEU A 114 -8.03 -3.28 -8.83
N ILE A 115 -7.93 -1.97 -8.70
CA ILE A 115 -6.67 -1.24 -8.79
C ILE A 115 -6.44 -0.48 -7.48
N ILE A 116 -5.31 -0.74 -6.84
CA ILE A 116 -4.91 -0.13 -5.57
C ILE A 116 -3.60 0.63 -5.76
N GLY A 117 -3.58 1.89 -5.38
CA GLY A 117 -2.38 2.71 -5.36
C GLY A 117 -1.89 2.97 -3.94
N GLY A 118 -0.59 3.17 -3.81
CA GLY A 118 0.03 3.46 -2.52
C GLY A 118 1.24 4.38 -2.62
N SER A 119 1.73 4.80 -1.46
CA SER A 119 2.94 5.60 -1.35
C SER A 119 4.18 4.71 -1.34
N PRO A 120 5.30 5.12 -1.96
CA PRO A 120 6.56 4.38 -1.91
C PRO A 120 7.29 4.54 -0.56
N ALA A 121 6.65 5.12 0.45
CA ALA A 121 7.24 5.26 1.76
C ALA A 121 7.43 3.90 2.43
N LYS A 122 8.47 3.81 3.27
CA LYS A 122 8.80 2.61 4.02
C LYS A 122 7.61 2.16 4.89
N GLY A 123 7.32 0.86 4.83
CA GLY A 123 6.18 0.28 5.56
C GLY A 123 4.82 0.53 4.92
N GLN A 124 4.77 1.12 3.73
CA GLN A 124 3.56 1.29 2.93
C GLN A 124 3.64 0.37 1.70
N PHE A 125 3.81 0.92 0.49
CA PHE A 125 3.95 0.15 -0.74
C PHE A 125 5.40 -0.02 -1.21
N ASP A 126 6.40 0.24 -0.36
CA ASP A 126 7.82 -0.01 -0.66
C ASP A 126 8.12 -1.48 -0.97
N PHE A 127 7.32 -2.41 -0.45
CA PHE A 127 7.43 -3.83 -0.75
C PHE A 127 7.23 -4.14 -2.24
N CYS A 128 6.48 -3.32 -3.00
CA CYS A 128 6.27 -3.53 -4.44
C CYS A 128 7.58 -3.58 -5.24
N ALA A 129 8.63 -2.91 -4.75
CA ALA A 129 9.95 -2.95 -5.39
C ALA A 129 10.70 -4.27 -5.14
N ARG A 130 10.23 -5.09 -4.19
CA ARG A 130 10.86 -6.34 -3.73
C ARG A 130 10.04 -7.58 -4.05
N LEU A 131 8.84 -7.39 -4.64
CA LEU A 131 8.00 -8.50 -5.06
C LEU A 131 8.62 -9.21 -6.25
N ASP A 132 8.43 -10.52 -6.29
CA ASP A 132 8.76 -11.40 -7.40
C ASP A 132 7.49 -12.05 -8.01
N ILE A 133 7.61 -12.54 -9.25
CA ILE A 133 6.54 -13.33 -9.87
C ILE A 133 6.36 -14.61 -9.06
N GLY A 134 5.11 -14.94 -8.72
CA GLY A 134 4.75 -16.06 -7.87
C GLY A 134 4.48 -15.68 -6.41
N ASP A 135 4.82 -14.45 -5.99
CA ASP A 135 4.48 -13.97 -4.65
C ASP A 135 2.97 -13.91 -4.44
N ARG A 136 2.54 -14.25 -3.24
CA ARG A 136 1.12 -14.34 -2.89
C ARG A 136 0.66 -13.14 -2.07
N MET A 137 -0.57 -12.73 -2.34
CA MET A 137 -1.27 -11.69 -1.61
C MET A 137 -2.66 -12.16 -1.23
N ILE A 138 -3.16 -11.63 -0.13
CA ILE A 138 -4.51 -11.90 0.36
C ILE A 138 -5.21 -10.56 0.51
N LEU A 139 -6.39 -10.46 -0.07
CA LEU A 139 -7.30 -9.33 0.13
C LEU A 139 -8.52 -9.84 0.86
N THR A 140 -8.87 -9.22 1.99
CA THR A 140 -10.11 -9.49 2.72
C THR A 140 -10.94 -8.23 2.71
N ASP A 141 -12.14 -8.28 2.19
CA ASP A 141 -13.06 -7.13 2.14
C ASP A 141 -13.86 -6.96 3.44
N MET A 142 -14.72 -5.94 3.47
CA MET A 142 -15.50 -5.63 4.66
C MET A 142 -16.73 -6.54 4.86
N ALA A 143 -17.06 -7.41 3.91
CA ALA A 143 -18.03 -8.51 4.07
C ALA A 143 -17.37 -9.81 4.57
N GLY A 144 -16.05 -9.82 4.81
CA GLY A 144 -15.29 -11.02 5.16
C GLY A 144 -14.96 -11.91 3.96
N ALA A 145 -15.23 -11.45 2.73
CA ALA A 145 -14.85 -12.17 1.53
C ALA A 145 -13.33 -12.12 1.32
N ARG A 146 -12.72 -13.31 1.15
CA ARG A 146 -11.27 -13.46 1.01
C ARG A 146 -10.91 -13.84 -0.40
N PHE A 147 -9.98 -13.09 -0.99
CA PHE A 147 -9.45 -13.28 -2.32
C PHE A 147 -7.95 -13.55 -2.22
N SER A 148 -7.49 -14.62 -2.82
CA SER A 148 -6.07 -14.95 -2.91
C SER A 148 -5.56 -14.60 -4.29
N TYR A 149 -4.43 -13.90 -4.36
CA TYR A 149 -3.81 -13.47 -5.60
C TYR A 149 -2.36 -13.94 -5.66
N GLU A 150 -1.87 -14.13 -6.88
CA GLU A 150 -0.47 -14.40 -7.19
C GLU A 150 0.06 -13.37 -8.18
N VAL A 151 1.27 -12.86 -7.95
CA VAL A 151 1.94 -11.93 -8.86
C VAL A 151 2.29 -12.65 -10.16
N VAL A 152 1.73 -12.17 -11.26
CA VAL A 152 1.98 -12.74 -12.60
C VAL A 152 2.86 -11.87 -13.47
N ARG A 153 2.94 -10.56 -13.16
CA ARG A 153 3.76 -9.63 -13.94
C ARG A 153 4.11 -8.39 -13.13
N ILE A 154 5.32 -7.88 -13.32
CA ILE A 154 5.79 -6.61 -12.75
C ILE A 154 6.34 -5.74 -13.88
N ASP A 155 5.75 -4.56 -14.06
CA ASP A 155 6.13 -3.59 -15.06
C ASP A 155 6.73 -2.33 -14.40
N ARG A 156 7.69 -1.70 -15.09
CA ARG A 156 8.13 -0.34 -14.78
C ARG A 156 7.75 0.56 -15.93
N ARG A 157 7.00 1.63 -15.64
CA ARG A 157 6.46 2.56 -16.64
C ARG A 157 6.74 4.00 -16.24
N SER A 158 6.84 4.89 -17.22
CA SER A 158 6.95 6.34 -16.96
C SER A 158 5.63 6.97 -16.51
N GLN A 159 4.50 6.33 -16.83
CA GLN A 159 3.15 6.77 -16.49
C GLN A 159 2.34 5.61 -15.92
N ALA A 160 1.32 5.93 -15.11
CA ALA A 160 0.39 4.98 -14.51
C ALA A 160 -1.04 5.55 -14.53
N GLY A 161 -1.53 5.87 -15.73
CA GLY A 161 -2.93 6.22 -15.94
C GLY A 161 -3.81 4.98 -15.93
N ILE A 162 -5.14 5.19 -15.90
CA ILE A 162 -6.11 4.08 -15.88
C ILE A 162 -5.93 3.14 -17.07
N TYR A 163 -5.52 3.67 -18.22
CA TYR A 163 -5.30 2.88 -19.43
C TYR A 163 -4.14 1.89 -19.26
N GLU A 164 -2.99 2.36 -18.77
CA GLU A 164 -1.82 1.51 -18.51
C GLU A 164 -2.07 0.52 -17.39
N LEU A 165 -2.82 0.91 -16.35
CA LEU A 165 -3.14 0.05 -15.22
C LEU A 165 -4.12 -1.06 -15.59
N SER A 166 -5.15 -0.77 -16.41
CA SER A 166 -6.15 -1.75 -16.84
C SER A 166 -5.72 -2.63 -18.03
N GLU A 167 -4.54 -2.40 -18.59
CA GLU A 167 -4.01 -3.18 -19.72
C GLU A 167 -3.95 -4.68 -19.39
N ASN A 168 -4.48 -5.51 -20.29
CA ASN A 168 -4.58 -6.97 -20.16
C ASN A 168 -5.45 -7.48 -18.99
N THR A 169 -6.34 -6.65 -18.46
CA THR A 169 -7.36 -7.01 -17.46
C THR A 169 -6.89 -7.96 -16.35
N PRO A 170 -5.88 -7.58 -15.55
CA PRO A 170 -5.51 -8.38 -14.39
C PRO A 170 -6.59 -8.28 -13.31
N ASP A 171 -6.75 -9.32 -12.50
CA ASP A 171 -7.76 -9.36 -11.45
C ASP A 171 -7.49 -8.35 -10.32
N LEU A 172 -6.20 -8.10 -10.01
CA LEU A 172 -5.73 -7.09 -9.09
C LEU A 172 -4.49 -6.40 -9.65
N VAL A 173 -4.44 -5.07 -9.54
CA VAL A 173 -3.26 -4.26 -9.84
C VAL A 173 -2.85 -3.47 -8.62
N LEU A 174 -1.58 -3.55 -8.25
CA LEU A 174 -0.97 -2.61 -7.33
C LEU A 174 -0.07 -1.67 -8.10
N PHE A 175 -0.10 -0.38 -7.78
CA PHE A 175 0.85 0.57 -8.38
C PHE A 175 1.40 1.54 -7.34
N VAL A 176 2.66 1.90 -7.55
CA VAL A 176 3.39 2.81 -6.66
C VAL A 176 4.42 3.60 -7.45
N ARG A 177 4.74 4.80 -6.98
CA ARG A 177 5.82 5.58 -7.58
C ARG A 177 7.17 4.91 -7.34
N ASP A 178 7.94 4.72 -8.40
CA ASP A 178 9.31 4.20 -8.31
C ASP A 178 10.27 5.34 -7.94
N ARG A 179 10.85 5.27 -6.75
CA ARG A 179 11.79 6.29 -6.28
C ARG A 179 13.09 6.32 -7.07
N ALA A 180 13.49 5.19 -7.66
CA ALA A 180 14.75 5.09 -8.39
C ALA A 180 14.67 5.71 -9.78
N SER A 181 13.57 5.45 -10.51
CA SER A 181 13.39 5.93 -11.89
C SER A 181 12.53 7.19 -12.00
N GLY A 182 11.80 7.55 -10.94
CA GLY A 182 10.79 8.61 -10.97
C GLY A 182 9.51 8.22 -11.70
N GLY A 183 9.44 7.01 -12.28
CA GLY A 183 8.26 6.41 -12.89
C GLY A 183 7.37 5.68 -11.89
N TYR A 184 6.81 4.56 -12.33
CA TYR A 184 5.90 3.71 -11.54
C TYR A 184 6.29 2.24 -11.65
N ILE A 185 6.12 1.53 -10.54
CA ILE A 185 6.09 0.06 -10.48
C ILE A 185 4.63 -0.35 -10.51
N ILE A 186 4.27 -1.23 -11.43
CA ILE A 186 2.93 -1.78 -11.60
C ILE A 186 3.03 -3.29 -11.41
N VAL A 187 2.36 -3.81 -10.40
CA VAL A 187 2.31 -5.23 -10.06
C VAL A 187 0.95 -5.77 -10.47
N ARG A 188 0.94 -6.75 -11.35
CA ARG A 188 -0.28 -7.39 -11.87
C ARG A 188 -0.43 -8.76 -11.25
N CYS A 189 -1.60 -9.02 -10.71
CA CYS A 189 -1.88 -10.25 -9.99
C CYS A 189 -3.11 -10.94 -10.56
N ALA A 190 -3.05 -12.25 -10.63
CA ALA A 190 -4.17 -13.11 -10.99
C ALA A 190 -4.81 -13.70 -9.73
N LEU A 191 -6.13 -13.83 -9.74
CA LEU A 191 -6.88 -14.51 -8.71
C LEU A 191 -6.54 -16.00 -8.75
N THR A 192 -6.17 -16.55 -7.60
CA THR A 192 -5.94 -18.00 -7.45
C THR A 192 -7.14 -18.65 -6.79
N PRO A 193 -7.46 -19.93 -7.14
CA PRO A 193 -8.45 -20.69 -6.39
C PRO A 193 -8.05 -20.68 -4.90
N GLY A 194 -9.00 -20.39 -4.02
CA GLY A 194 -8.79 -20.51 -2.59
C GLY A 194 -8.36 -21.93 -2.22
N MET A 195 -7.28 -22.04 -1.45
CA MET A 195 -6.90 -23.33 -0.83
C MET A 195 -7.73 -23.53 0.42
#